data_5779d375b96ef5e27b7ccc83238eab40
#
_entry.id   5779d375b96ef5e27b7ccc83238eab40
#
_cell.length_a   1.000
_cell.length_b   1.000
_cell.length_c   1.000
_cell.angle_alpha   90.00
_cell.angle_beta   90.00
_cell.angle_gamma   90.00
#
_symmetry.space_group_name_H-M   'P 1'
#
loop_
_entity.id
_entity.type
_entity.pdbx_description
1 polymer ?
#
loop_
_entity_poly.entity_id
_entity_poly.type
_entity_poly.pdbx_seq_one_letter_code
_entity_poly.pdbx_strand_id
1 'polypeptide(L)'
;MSNKLEQLRKLTTVVADTGEIEAIKKYQPEDATTNPSLILKAAQIAEYAPLIDASIEYAKAQSDDKAQQVQDTCDMLAVNIGKEILKTIPGRISTEVDARLSYDMEGSVAKARQLVKMYNDAGIANDRILIKLASTWEGIRAAEILEKEGINCNLTLLFSFAQHKINQHGLCQLRLALRCEQETQRALHGCARSNVV
;
A
#
# COMPACT_ATOMS: atom_id res chain seq x y z
N MET A 1 -22.34 -22.95 -10.07
CA MET A 1 -22.29 -21.51 -10.49
C MET A 1 -21.13 -20.88 -9.81
N SER A 2 -20.24 -20.17 -10.53
CA SER A 2 -19.13 -19.44 -9.92
C SER A 2 -19.69 -18.29 -9.06
N ASN A 3 -19.11 -18.05 -7.89
CA ASN A 3 -19.51 -16.94 -7.04
C ASN A 3 -18.95 -15.60 -7.61
N LYS A 4 -19.41 -14.45 -7.06
CA LYS A 4 -18.99 -13.12 -7.55
C LYS A 4 -17.48 -12.89 -7.47
N LEU A 5 -16.81 -13.41 -6.44
CA LEU A 5 -15.36 -13.28 -6.27
C LEU A 5 -14.62 -14.07 -7.36
N GLU A 6 -15.04 -15.27 -7.68
CA GLU A 6 -14.45 -16.06 -8.77
C GLU A 6 -14.63 -15.40 -10.14
N GLN A 7 -15.77 -14.74 -10.35
CA GLN A 7 -15.99 -13.96 -11.57
C GLN A 7 -15.07 -12.74 -11.62
N LEU A 8 -14.93 -12.02 -10.52
CA LEU A 8 -14.05 -10.87 -10.42
C LEU A 8 -12.58 -11.23 -10.69
N ARG A 9 -12.09 -12.34 -10.13
CA ARG A 9 -10.71 -12.85 -10.36
C ARG A 9 -10.39 -13.11 -11.84
N LYS A 10 -11.38 -13.37 -12.67
CA LYS A 10 -11.20 -13.56 -14.11
C LYS A 10 -11.05 -12.25 -14.87
N LEU A 11 -11.49 -11.15 -14.27
CA LEU A 11 -11.52 -9.83 -14.90
C LEU A 11 -10.42 -8.91 -14.43
N THR A 12 -9.95 -9.06 -13.16
CA THR A 12 -8.98 -8.18 -12.56
C THR A 12 -8.19 -8.86 -11.44
N THR A 13 -7.09 -8.24 -11.02
CA THR A 13 -6.35 -8.60 -9.81
C THR A 13 -7.17 -8.20 -8.58
N VAL A 14 -7.43 -9.15 -7.69
CA VAL A 14 -8.15 -8.89 -6.44
C VAL A 14 -7.16 -8.45 -5.38
N VAL A 15 -7.36 -7.26 -4.86
CA VAL A 15 -6.54 -6.66 -3.79
C VAL A 15 -7.39 -6.53 -2.53
N ALA A 16 -6.92 -7.00 -1.38
CA ALA A 16 -7.60 -6.81 -0.10
C ALA A 16 -7.17 -5.49 0.55
N ASP A 17 -8.15 -4.67 0.95
CA ASP A 17 -7.92 -3.45 1.73
C ASP A 17 -8.28 -3.72 3.19
N THR A 18 -7.38 -4.38 3.91
CA THR A 18 -7.57 -4.76 5.32
C THR A 18 -6.24 -5.10 6.00
N GLY A 19 -6.19 -4.90 7.33
CA GLY A 19 -5.12 -5.41 8.20
C GLY A 19 -5.47 -6.73 8.90
N GLU A 20 -6.64 -7.32 8.62
CA GLU A 20 -7.12 -8.55 9.25
C GLU A 20 -6.65 -9.80 8.47
N ILE A 21 -5.66 -10.50 9.01
CA ILE A 21 -5.06 -11.67 8.36
C ILE A 21 -6.08 -12.79 8.12
N GLU A 22 -7.02 -13.01 9.03
CA GLU A 22 -8.05 -14.04 8.88
C GLU A 22 -8.99 -13.75 7.68
N ALA A 23 -9.33 -12.49 7.43
CA ALA A 23 -10.08 -12.09 6.25
C ALA A 23 -9.27 -12.35 4.97
N ILE A 24 -7.97 -12.08 4.99
CA ILE A 24 -7.06 -12.35 3.87
C ILE A 24 -6.97 -13.84 3.59
N LYS A 25 -6.79 -14.68 4.61
CA LYS A 25 -6.79 -16.13 4.47
C LYS A 25 -8.08 -16.67 3.86
N LYS A 26 -9.22 -16.12 4.27
CA LYS A 26 -10.55 -16.53 3.79
C LYS A 26 -10.77 -16.19 2.32
N TYR A 27 -10.36 -14.99 1.90
CA TYR A 27 -10.64 -14.49 0.55
C TYR A 27 -9.50 -14.69 -0.43
N GLN A 28 -8.31 -15.02 0.03
CA GLN A 28 -7.11 -15.31 -0.78
C GLN A 28 -6.88 -14.30 -1.92
N PRO A 29 -6.72 -13.00 -1.62
CA PRO A 29 -6.42 -12.00 -2.62
C PRO A 29 -5.04 -12.22 -3.24
N GLU A 30 -4.77 -11.60 -4.39
CA GLU A 30 -3.44 -11.58 -5.00
C GLU A 30 -2.50 -10.65 -4.22
N ASP A 31 -2.94 -9.40 -4.02
CA ASP A 31 -2.21 -8.36 -3.31
C ASP A 31 -3.03 -7.89 -2.08
N ALA A 32 -2.38 -7.16 -1.17
CA ALA A 32 -3.06 -6.48 -0.08
C ALA A 32 -2.59 -5.03 0.06
N THR A 33 -3.43 -4.19 0.63
CA THR A 33 -3.10 -2.81 0.97
C THR A 33 -3.56 -2.49 2.39
N THR A 34 -2.75 -1.71 3.07
CA THR A 34 -3.07 -1.19 4.40
C THR A 34 -3.03 0.33 4.39
N ASN A 35 -3.48 0.92 5.48
CA ASN A 35 -3.35 2.34 5.78
C ASN A 35 -3.30 2.52 7.30
N PRO A 36 -2.95 3.71 7.83
CA PRO A 36 -2.84 3.92 9.26
C PRO A 36 -4.10 3.56 10.06
N SER A 37 -5.28 3.82 9.52
CA SER A 37 -6.56 3.49 10.19
C SER A 37 -6.80 1.98 10.27
N LEU A 38 -6.41 1.23 9.25
CA LEU A 38 -6.48 -0.23 9.26
C LEU A 38 -5.45 -0.84 10.20
N ILE A 39 -4.24 -0.28 10.28
CA ILE A 39 -3.22 -0.68 11.27
C ILE A 39 -3.72 -0.43 12.68
N LEU A 40 -4.33 0.73 12.95
CA LEU A 40 -4.93 1.04 14.27
C LEU A 40 -6.03 0.06 14.66
N LYS A 41 -6.90 -0.35 13.72
CA LYS A 41 -7.91 -1.38 13.96
C LYS A 41 -7.28 -2.75 14.22
N ALA A 42 -6.29 -3.13 13.42
CA ALA A 42 -5.56 -4.37 13.58
C ALA A 42 -4.83 -4.44 14.93
N ALA A 43 -4.30 -3.32 15.44
CA ALA A 43 -3.66 -3.24 16.75
C ALA A 43 -4.62 -3.51 17.93
N GLN A 44 -5.93 -3.50 17.70
CA GLN A 44 -6.93 -3.86 18.74
C GLN A 44 -7.22 -5.37 18.77
N ILE A 45 -6.69 -6.14 17.83
CA ILE A 45 -6.85 -7.59 17.76
C ILE A 45 -5.85 -8.22 18.71
N ALA A 46 -6.32 -9.03 19.67
CA ALA A 46 -5.49 -9.60 20.72
C ALA A 46 -4.32 -10.44 20.19
N GLU A 47 -4.51 -11.13 19.08
CA GLU A 47 -3.50 -11.96 18.40
C GLU A 47 -2.30 -11.14 17.89
N TYR A 48 -2.45 -9.80 17.74
CA TYR A 48 -1.38 -8.93 17.27
C TYR A 48 -0.57 -8.27 18.41
N ALA A 49 -0.92 -8.52 19.68
CA ALA A 49 -0.18 -8.00 20.82
C ALA A 49 1.35 -8.27 20.71
N PRO A 50 1.82 -9.47 20.31
CA PRO A 50 3.26 -9.72 20.15
C PRO A 50 3.92 -8.84 19.07
N LEU A 51 3.18 -8.44 18.03
CA LEU A 51 3.70 -7.55 16.99
C LEU A 51 3.86 -6.12 17.51
N ILE A 52 2.93 -5.69 18.37
CA ILE A 52 2.99 -4.38 19.03
C ILE A 52 4.19 -4.35 19.97
N ASP A 53 4.34 -5.34 20.84
CA ASP A 53 5.46 -5.43 21.79
C ASP A 53 6.81 -5.41 21.05
N ALA A 54 6.96 -6.21 20.01
CA ALA A 54 8.16 -6.22 19.18
C ALA A 54 8.44 -4.86 18.52
N SER A 55 7.38 -4.13 18.11
CA SER A 55 7.52 -2.80 17.52
C SER A 55 7.96 -1.75 18.53
N ILE A 56 7.46 -1.83 19.76
CA ILE A 56 7.88 -0.96 20.86
C ILE A 56 9.35 -1.21 21.25
N GLU A 57 9.74 -2.46 21.35
CA GLU A 57 11.14 -2.80 21.68
C GLU A 57 12.10 -2.35 20.57
N TYR A 58 11.72 -2.50 19.31
CA TYR A 58 12.47 -1.94 18.20
C TYR A 58 12.65 -0.43 18.34
N ALA A 59 11.56 0.31 18.56
CA ALA A 59 11.60 1.76 18.65
C ALA A 59 12.45 2.27 19.83
N LYS A 60 12.38 1.61 20.99
CA LYS A 60 13.24 1.91 22.14
C LYS A 60 14.73 1.73 21.84
N ALA A 61 15.07 0.75 21.00
CA ALA A 61 16.45 0.51 20.60
C ALA A 61 16.99 1.55 19.59
N GLN A 62 16.10 2.29 18.88
CA GLN A 62 16.50 3.27 17.87
C GLN A 62 16.73 4.66 18.46
N SER A 63 15.98 5.07 19.50
CA SER A 63 16.02 6.44 20.03
C SER A 63 15.59 6.49 21.49
N ASP A 64 16.17 7.44 22.27
CA ASP A 64 15.71 7.79 23.61
C ASP A 64 14.58 8.83 23.60
N ASP A 65 14.33 9.51 22.46
CA ASP A 65 13.26 10.48 22.33
C ASP A 65 11.90 9.80 22.24
N LYS A 66 11.01 10.14 23.16
CA LYS A 66 9.66 9.58 23.24
C LYS A 66 8.80 9.82 21.99
N ALA A 67 8.92 11.01 21.40
CA ALA A 67 8.14 11.35 20.20
C ALA A 67 8.61 10.50 19.01
N GLN A 68 9.93 10.33 18.87
CA GLN A 68 10.53 9.48 17.85
C GLN A 68 10.18 8.00 18.08
N GLN A 69 10.23 7.52 19.34
CA GLN A 69 9.82 6.15 19.67
C GLN A 69 8.38 5.83 19.23
N VAL A 70 7.45 6.76 19.44
CA VAL A 70 6.05 6.58 19.00
C VAL A 70 5.98 6.44 17.48
N GLN A 71 6.71 7.27 16.75
CA GLN A 71 6.74 7.25 15.30
C GLN A 71 7.35 5.95 14.76
N ASP A 72 8.50 5.55 15.30
CA ASP A 72 9.18 4.31 14.92
C ASP A 72 8.36 3.06 15.30
N THR A 73 7.60 3.11 16.41
CA THR A 73 6.66 2.05 16.77
C THR A 73 5.56 1.90 15.73
N CYS A 74 4.97 3.00 15.27
CA CYS A 74 3.91 2.96 14.25
C CYS A 74 4.44 2.42 12.91
N ASP A 75 5.62 2.86 12.48
CA ASP A 75 6.27 2.40 11.26
C ASP A 75 6.59 0.90 11.33
N MET A 76 7.21 0.46 12.44
CA MET A 76 7.56 -0.95 12.63
C MET A 76 6.32 -1.83 12.75
N LEU A 77 5.25 -1.36 13.39
CA LEU A 77 3.99 -2.10 13.48
C LEU A 77 3.36 -2.30 12.09
N ALA A 78 3.37 -1.26 11.25
CA ALA A 78 2.90 -1.37 9.87
C ALA A 78 3.72 -2.40 9.07
N VAL A 79 5.03 -2.39 9.23
CA VAL A 79 5.94 -3.37 8.63
C VAL A 79 5.69 -4.78 9.16
N ASN A 80 5.53 -4.96 10.47
CA ASN A 80 5.29 -6.27 11.09
C ASN A 80 3.95 -6.87 10.63
N ILE A 81 2.88 -6.09 10.58
CA ILE A 81 1.58 -6.52 10.04
C ILE A 81 1.72 -6.84 8.55
N GLY A 82 2.40 -6.00 7.78
CA GLY A 82 2.67 -6.26 6.36
C GLY A 82 3.43 -7.56 6.11
N LYS A 83 4.41 -7.88 6.95
CA LYS A 83 5.15 -9.17 6.90
C LYS A 83 4.24 -10.36 7.15
N GLU A 84 3.35 -10.28 8.14
CA GLU A 84 2.40 -11.36 8.41
C GLU A 84 1.43 -11.56 7.24
N ILE A 85 0.96 -10.46 6.64
CA ILE A 85 0.11 -10.50 5.44
C ILE A 85 0.86 -11.17 4.28
N LEU A 86 2.13 -10.82 4.04
CA LEU A 86 2.96 -11.38 2.96
C LEU A 86 3.18 -12.89 3.06
N LYS A 87 3.03 -13.50 4.24
CA LYS A 87 3.04 -14.96 4.40
C LYS A 87 1.79 -15.63 3.81
N THR A 88 0.73 -14.85 3.61
CA THR A 88 -0.59 -15.36 3.22
C THR A 88 -0.92 -15.07 1.75
N ILE A 89 -0.39 -13.97 1.18
CA ILE A 89 -0.64 -13.55 -0.19
C ILE A 89 0.55 -13.88 -1.11
N PRO A 90 0.30 -14.23 -2.39
CA PRO A 90 1.38 -14.49 -3.35
C PRO A 90 2.03 -13.20 -3.87
N GLY A 91 1.31 -12.10 -3.92
CA GLY A 91 1.73 -10.84 -4.52
C GLY A 91 2.35 -9.86 -3.51
N ARG A 92 1.90 -8.61 -3.52
CA ARG A 92 2.55 -7.48 -2.85
C ARG A 92 1.70 -6.89 -1.74
N ILE A 93 2.39 -6.27 -0.77
CA ILE A 93 1.78 -5.44 0.28
C ILE A 93 2.01 -3.96 -0.01
N SER A 94 0.95 -3.15 0.04
CA SER A 94 1.07 -1.69 0.04
C SER A 94 1.09 -1.17 1.46
N THR A 95 2.20 -0.50 1.84
CA THR A 95 2.38 0.16 3.14
C THR A 95 2.44 1.67 2.94
N GLU A 96 1.58 2.39 3.64
CA GLU A 96 1.40 3.84 3.45
C GLU A 96 2.40 4.65 4.26
N VAL A 97 2.98 5.66 3.61
CA VAL A 97 3.75 6.72 4.27
C VAL A 97 2.80 7.58 5.10
N ASP A 98 3.28 8.13 6.22
CA ASP A 98 2.51 9.00 7.10
C ASP A 98 1.81 10.12 6.30
N ALA A 99 0.48 10.23 6.45
CA ALA A 99 -0.34 11.18 5.72
C ALA A 99 0.07 12.66 5.97
N ARG A 100 0.72 12.95 7.09
CA ARG A 100 1.27 14.28 7.41
C ARG A 100 2.36 14.73 6.41
N LEU A 101 3.00 13.77 5.72
CA LEU A 101 4.01 14.01 4.70
C LEU A 101 3.43 14.21 3.29
N SER A 102 2.10 14.23 3.14
CA SER A 102 1.44 14.31 1.82
C SER A 102 1.84 15.53 0.99
N TYR A 103 2.30 16.61 1.62
CA TYR A 103 2.76 17.85 0.98
C TYR A 103 4.27 18.11 1.22
N ASP A 104 5.00 17.09 1.65
CA ASP A 104 6.44 17.10 1.85
C ASP A 104 7.08 16.00 1.00
N MET A 105 7.63 16.39 -0.16
CA MET A 105 8.26 15.46 -1.10
C MET A 105 9.50 14.80 -0.48
N GLU A 106 10.36 15.58 0.15
CA GLU A 106 11.63 15.07 0.70
C GLU A 106 11.38 14.15 1.89
N GLY A 107 10.47 14.54 2.79
CA GLY A 107 10.03 13.72 3.92
C GLY A 107 9.36 12.41 3.45
N SER A 108 8.53 12.47 2.41
CA SER A 108 7.91 11.27 1.81
C SER A 108 8.94 10.31 1.24
N VAL A 109 9.95 10.81 0.51
CA VAL A 109 11.04 9.97 -0.03
C VAL A 109 11.88 9.36 1.09
N ALA A 110 12.23 10.14 2.10
CA ALA A 110 13.01 9.66 3.25
C ALA A 110 12.26 8.56 4.01
N LYS A 111 10.96 8.78 4.30
CA LYS A 111 10.11 7.81 4.98
C LYS A 111 9.91 6.53 4.16
N ALA A 112 9.70 6.66 2.84
CA ALA A 112 9.59 5.52 1.94
C ALA A 112 10.83 4.62 1.97
N ARG A 113 12.01 5.21 1.87
CA ARG A 113 13.29 4.49 1.96
C ARG A 113 13.48 3.81 3.31
N GLN A 114 13.05 4.47 4.41
CA GLN A 114 13.07 3.90 5.75
C GLN A 114 12.19 2.66 5.83
N LEU A 115 10.95 2.72 5.37
CA LEU A 115 10.02 1.59 5.36
C LEU A 115 10.55 0.42 4.52
N VAL A 116 11.06 0.70 3.32
CA VAL A 116 11.68 -0.33 2.45
C VAL A 116 12.85 -0.98 3.15
N LYS A 117 13.73 -0.19 3.80
CA LYS A 117 14.84 -0.72 4.56
C LYS A 117 14.38 -1.66 5.68
N MET A 118 13.34 -1.28 6.45
CA MET A 118 12.78 -2.13 7.50
C MET A 118 12.26 -3.47 6.95
N TYR A 119 11.62 -3.48 5.78
CA TYR A 119 11.20 -4.72 5.10
C TYR A 119 12.39 -5.55 4.64
N ASN A 120 13.42 -4.91 4.05
CA ASN A 120 14.62 -5.59 3.58
C ASN A 120 15.42 -6.20 4.74
N ASP A 121 15.56 -5.49 5.85
CA ASP A 121 16.18 -6.00 7.09
C ASP A 121 15.44 -7.23 7.63
N ALA A 122 14.14 -7.34 7.34
CA ALA A 122 13.31 -8.50 7.66
C ALA A 122 13.30 -9.60 6.56
N GLY A 123 14.14 -9.48 5.52
CA GLY A 123 14.27 -10.44 4.44
C GLY A 123 13.20 -10.37 3.34
N ILE A 124 12.42 -9.30 3.28
CA ILE A 124 11.40 -9.06 2.25
C ILE A 124 12.02 -8.25 1.10
N ALA A 125 11.97 -8.77 -0.12
CA ALA A 125 12.52 -8.11 -1.30
C ALA A 125 11.59 -6.98 -1.82
N ASN A 126 12.17 -6.01 -2.55
CA ASN A 126 11.46 -4.83 -3.06
C ASN A 126 10.31 -5.16 -4.01
N ASP A 127 10.39 -6.27 -4.73
CA ASP A 127 9.33 -6.73 -5.63
C ASP A 127 8.05 -7.18 -4.93
N ARG A 128 8.12 -7.42 -3.61
CA ARG A 128 7.00 -7.76 -2.73
C ARG A 128 6.38 -6.55 -2.03
N ILE A 129 6.91 -5.34 -2.23
CA ILE A 129 6.54 -4.13 -1.49
C ILE A 129 6.04 -3.07 -2.47
N LEU A 130 4.99 -2.37 -2.09
CA LEU A 130 4.55 -1.12 -2.69
C LEU A 130 4.52 -0.04 -1.60
N ILE A 131 5.19 1.07 -1.83
CA ILE A 131 5.07 2.24 -0.96
C ILE A 131 3.86 3.06 -1.38
N LYS A 132 2.89 3.21 -0.48
CA LYS A 132 1.65 3.94 -0.74
C LYS A 132 1.82 5.41 -0.39
N LEU A 133 1.56 6.29 -1.36
CA LEU A 133 1.72 7.74 -1.28
C LEU A 133 0.43 8.44 -1.72
N ALA A 134 0.11 9.59 -1.12
CA ALA A 134 -1.01 10.41 -1.61
C ALA A 134 -0.68 11.00 -2.99
N SER A 135 -1.67 11.08 -3.89
CA SER A 135 -1.54 11.67 -5.23
C SER A 135 -1.59 13.21 -5.19
N THR A 136 -0.89 13.82 -4.25
CA THR A 136 -0.55 15.24 -4.26
C THR A 136 0.55 15.51 -5.29
N TRP A 137 0.83 16.77 -5.61
CA TRP A 137 1.98 17.10 -6.46
C TRP A 137 3.28 16.56 -5.87
N GLU A 138 3.51 16.80 -4.59
CA GLU A 138 4.69 16.36 -3.84
C GLU A 138 4.80 14.83 -3.79
N GLY A 139 3.68 14.14 -3.52
CA GLY A 139 3.64 12.68 -3.49
C GLY A 139 3.90 12.04 -4.86
N ILE A 140 3.42 12.65 -5.95
CA ILE A 140 3.72 12.21 -7.32
C ILE A 140 5.22 12.39 -7.63
N ARG A 141 5.81 13.52 -7.24
CA ARG A 141 7.25 13.77 -7.43
C ARG A 141 8.10 12.83 -6.58
N ALA A 142 7.66 12.53 -5.34
CA ALA A 142 8.31 11.52 -4.50
C ALA A 142 8.27 10.14 -5.15
N ALA A 143 7.12 9.72 -5.67
CA ALA A 143 6.99 8.44 -6.38
C ALA A 143 7.89 8.36 -7.61
N GLU A 144 8.03 9.43 -8.38
CA GLU A 144 8.95 9.47 -9.52
C GLU A 144 10.40 9.20 -9.12
N ILE A 145 10.85 9.75 -8.00
CA ILE A 145 12.20 9.52 -7.47
C ILE A 145 12.36 8.06 -7.05
N LEU A 146 11.40 7.55 -6.26
CA LEU A 146 11.45 6.21 -5.69
C LEU A 146 11.39 5.12 -6.78
N GLU A 147 10.55 5.29 -7.79
CA GLU A 147 10.46 4.34 -8.91
C GLU A 147 11.76 4.26 -9.72
N LYS A 148 12.47 5.38 -9.88
CA LYS A 148 13.80 5.40 -10.50
C LYS A 148 14.86 4.67 -9.67
N GLU A 149 14.64 4.55 -8.36
CA GLU A 149 15.48 3.80 -7.43
C GLU A 149 15.09 2.31 -7.33
N GLY A 150 14.06 1.89 -8.07
CA GLY A 150 13.56 0.51 -8.04
C GLY A 150 12.63 0.23 -6.84
N ILE A 151 12.09 1.28 -6.21
CA ILE A 151 11.08 1.18 -5.16
C ILE A 151 9.71 1.38 -5.81
N ASN A 152 8.91 0.32 -5.86
CA ASN A 152 7.58 0.38 -6.46
C ASN A 152 6.61 1.21 -5.59
N CYS A 153 5.81 2.07 -6.22
CA CYS A 153 4.87 2.94 -5.54
C CYS A 153 3.41 2.61 -5.88
N ASN A 154 2.51 2.88 -4.92
CA ASN A 154 1.07 2.86 -5.07
C ASN A 154 0.52 4.25 -4.74
N LEU A 155 0.10 5.02 -5.77
CA LEU A 155 -0.45 6.35 -5.57
C LEU A 155 -1.94 6.27 -5.23
N THR A 156 -2.31 6.72 -4.03
CA THR A 156 -3.67 6.72 -3.51
C THR A 156 -4.30 8.13 -3.56
N LEU A 157 -5.62 8.22 -3.38
CA LEU A 157 -6.38 9.49 -3.44
C LEU A 157 -6.32 10.15 -4.82
N LEU A 158 -6.38 9.33 -5.86
CA LEU A 158 -6.37 9.76 -7.26
C LEU A 158 -7.82 9.99 -7.71
N PHE A 159 -8.27 11.24 -7.70
CA PHE A 159 -9.68 11.60 -7.96
C PHE A 159 -9.89 12.42 -9.23
N SER A 160 -8.83 12.78 -9.97
CA SER A 160 -8.96 13.60 -11.16
C SER A 160 -8.13 13.11 -12.33
N PHE A 161 -8.60 13.42 -13.54
CA PHE A 161 -7.85 13.14 -14.76
C PHE A 161 -6.52 13.92 -14.83
N ALA A 162 -6.44 15.10 -14.23
CA ALA A 162 -5.21 15.87 -14.16
C ALA A 162 -4.14 15.16 -13.33
N GLN A 163 -4.48 14.65 -12.13
CA GLN A 163 -3.58 13.83 -11.33
C GLN A 163 -3.09 12.61 -12.12
N HIS A 164 -3.99 11.93 -12.82
CA HIS A 164 -3.65 10.78 -13.64
C HIS A 164 -2.66 11.13 -14.76
N LYS A 165 -2.86 12.23 -15.47
CA LYS A 165 -1.97 12.67 -16.55
C LYS A 165 -0.58 13.03 -16.03
N ILE A 166 -0.49 13.73 -14.90
CA ILE A 166 0.80 14.08 -14.28
C ILE A 166 1.57 12.81 -13.89
N ASN A 167 0.88 11.82 -13.34
CA ASN A 167 1.46 10.51 -13.01
C ASN A 167 2.03 9.80 -14.23
N GLN A 168 1.33 9.83 -15.37
CA GLN A 168 1.81 9.20 -16.61
C GLN A 168 3.06 9.87 -17.19
N HIS A 169 3.17 11.19 -17.09
CA HIS A 169 4.32 11.95 -17.59
C HIS A 169 5.55 11.85 -16.69
N GLY A 170 5.36 11.54 -15.40
CA GLY A 170 6.44 11.39 -14.44
C GLY A 170 7.17 10.05 -14.47
N LEU A 171 6.92 9.17 -15.47
CA LEU A 171 7.53 7.83 -15.59
C LEU A 171 7.20 6.85 -14.45
N CYS A 172 6.22 7.17 -13.60
CA CYS A 172 5.71 6.20 -12.65
C CYS A 172 5.00 5.08 -13.43
N GLN A 173 5.57 3.89 -13.45
CA GLN A 173 4.88 2.70 -13.97
C GLN A 173 3.76 2.31 -12.98
N LEU A 174 2.71 3.10 -12.95
CA LEU A 174 1.48 2.84 -12.20
C LEU A 174 0.83 1.53 -12.68
N ARG A 175 1.40 0.40 -12.30
CA ARG A 175 0.91 -0.90 -12.76
C ARG A 175 -0.37 -1.36 -12.06
N LEU A 176 -0.71 -0.82 -10.87
CA LEU A 176 -1.83 -1.37 -10.08
C LEU A 176 -3.10 -0.50 -10.06
N ALA A 177 -3.03 0.76 -9.71
CA ALA A 177 -4.23 1.61 -9.63
C ALA A 177 -4.86 1.85 -11.01
N LEU A 178 -4.05 2.01 -12.05
CA LEU A 178 -4.50 2.27 -13.42
C LEU A 178 -5.11 1.06 -14.13
N ARG A 179 -4.73 -0.17 -13.77
CA ARG A 179 -5.39 -1.35 -14.34
C ARG A 179 -6.85 -1.41 -13.92
N CYS A 180 -7.14 -1.13 -12.67
CA CYS A 180 -8.52 -1.09 -12.17
C CYS A 180 -9.34 0.02 -12.83
N GLU A 181 -8.78 1.24 -13.00
CA GLU A 181 -9.49 2.37 -13.63
C GLU A 181 -9.65 2.21 -15.15
N GLN A 182 -8.64 1.74 -15.87
CA GLN A 182 -8.75 1.51 -17.31
C GLN A 182 -9.72 0.37 -17.63
N GLU A 183 -9.75 -0.68 -16.84
CA GLU A 183 -10.71 -1.77 -17.01
C GLU A 183 -12.11 -1.34 -16.62
N THR A 184 -12.28 -0.52 -15.58
CA THR A 184 -13.56 0.08 -15.19
C THR A 184 -14.06 1.05 -16.25
N GLN A 185 -13.19 1.90 -16.82
CA GLN A 185 -13.57 2.79 -17.93
C GLN A 185 -13.90 2.02 -19.22
N ARG A 186 -13.18 0.96 -19.54
CA ARG A 186 -13.52 0.09 -20.68
C ARG A 186 -14.86 -0.62 -20.46
N ALA A 187 -15.16 -1.07 -19.23
CA ALA A 187 -16.44 -1.68 -18.89
C ALA A 187 -17.58 -0.66 -18.98
N LEU A 188 -17.39 0.57 -18.51
CA LEU A 188 -18.36 1.67 -18.61
C LEU A 188 -18.59 2.10 -20.05
N HIS A 189 -17.54 2.20 -20.89
CA HIS A 189 -17.69 2.53 -22.31
C HIS A 189 -18.28 1.37 -23.13
N GLY A 190 -18.02 0.12 -22.76
CA GLY A 190 -18.67 -1.05 -23.32
C GLY A 190 -20.17 -1.10 -23.02
N CYS A 191 -20.57 -0.75 -21.79
CA CYS A 191 -21.96 -0.71 -21.37
C CYS A 191 -22.74 0.46 -22.03
N ALA A 192 -22.11 1.61 -22.27
CA ALA A 192 -22.72 2.74 -22.96
C ALA A 192 -22.99 2.49 -24.44
N ARG A 193 -22.27 1.57 -25.07
CA ARG A 193 -22.49 1.20 -26.49
C ARG A 193 -23.55 0.12 -26.69
N SER A 194 -23.95 -0.60 -25.66
CA SER A 194 -24.99 -1.65 -25.76
C SER A 194 -26.42 -1.17 -25.53
N ASN A 195 -26.62 0.10 -25.20
CA ASN A 195 -27.94 0.69 -24.97
C ASN A 195 -28.43 1.64 -26.10
N VAL A 196 -27.87 1.53 -27.30
CA VAL A 196 -28.38 2.24 -28.48
C VAL A 196 -28.67 1.17 -29.55
N VAL A 197 -29.80 0.52 -29.41
CA VAL A 197 -30.65 -0.06 -30.48
C VAL A 197 -32.09 -0.03 -30.02
#